data_064d5e94ff85a69e292330c6fc575dc9
#
_entry.id   064d5e94ff85a69e292330c6fc575dc9
#
_cell.length_a   1.000
_cell.length_b   1.000
_cell.length_c   1.000
_cell.angle_alpha   90.00
_cell.angle_beta   90.00
_cell.angle_gamma   90.00
#
_symmetry.space_group_name_H-M   'P 1'
#
loop_
_entity.id
_entity.type
_entity.pdbx_description
1 polymer ?
#
loop_
_entity_poly.entity_id
_entity_poly.type
_entity_poly.pdbx_seq_one_letter_code
_entity_poly.pdbx_strand_id
1 'polypeptide(L)' 'MKSKMIGKIATITDPESIYYGEWGTIADYDGEVYYIHIADDRHSAPIFDRNQFRVRRARKENPNGK' A
#
# COMPACT_ATOMS: atom_id res chain seq x y z
N MET A 1 -13.75 6.03 -10.00
CA MET A 1 -13.77 6.38 -8.64
C MET A 1 -12.53 5.97 -7.94
N LYS A 2 -11.99 6.81 -7.12
CA LYS A 2 -10.78 6.47 -6.45
C LYS A 2 -10.97 5.63 -5.24
N SER A 3 -10.04 4.76 -5.00
CA SER A 3 -10.09 3.91 -3.83
C SER A 3 -9.70 4.71 -2.60
N LYS A 4 -10.29 4.38 -1.47
CA LYS A 4 -9.95 5.05 -0.24
C LYS A 4 -8.58 4.61 0.20
N MET A 5 -8.00 3.62 -0.46
CA MET A 5 -6.71 3.11 -0.05
C MET A 5 -5.55 3.90 -0.61
N ILE A 6 -5.82 4.72 -1.61
CA ILE A 6 -4.74 5.50 -2.22
C ILE A 6 -4.15 6.43 -1.17
N GLY A 7 -2.84 6.42 -1.07
CA GLY A 7 -2.12 7.22 -0.10
C GLY A 7 -1.81 6.49 1.20
N LYS A 8 -2.37 5.30 1.37
CA LYS A 8 -2.11 4.55 2.59
C LYS A 8 -0.85 3.72 2.44
N ILE A 9 -0.29 3.34 3.56
CA ILE A 9 0.91 2.52 3.59
C ILE A 9 0.52 1.06 3.52
N ALA A 10 1.18 0.33 2.68
CA ALA A 10 0.94 -1.09 2.53
C ALA A 10 2.22 -1.86 2.75
N THR A 11 2.11 -3.02 3.35
CA THR A 11 3.25 -3.90 3.55
C THR A 11 3.00 -5.15 2.73
N ILE A 12 3.97 -5.56 1.96
CA ILE A 12 3.80 -6.72 1.10
C ILE A 12 3.94 -7.98 1.94
N THR A 13 2.89 -8.77 1.94
CA THR A 13 2.85 -9.97 2.78
C THR A 13 2.86 -11.25 1.98
N ASP A 14 2.96 -11.16 0.66
CA ASP A 14 3.00 -12.35 -0.18
C ASP A 14 4.41 -12.93 -0.14
N PRO A 15 4.60 -14.09 0.44
CA PRO A 15 5.94 -14.65 0.58
C PRO A 15 6.59 -15.00 -0.75
N GLU A 16 5.82 -15.04 -1.82
CA GLU A 16 6.40 -15.34 -3.10
C GLU A 16 6.78 -14.08 -3.88
N SER A 17 6.51 -12.94 -3.34
CA SER A 17 6.82 -11.70 -4.01
C SER A 17 8.26 -11.30 -3.74
N ILE A 18 8.93 -10.73 -4.74
CA ILE A 18 10.29 -10.28 -4.53
C ILE A 18 10.27 -9.09 -3.57
N TYR A 19 9.08 -8.52 -3.32
CA TYR A 19 8.97 -7.40 -2.42
C TYR A 19 8.47 -7.82 -1.03
N TYR A 20 8.45 -9.09 -0.77
CA TYR A 20 7.95 -9.58 0.51
C TYR A 20 8.64 -8.86 1.67
N GLY A 21 7.87 -8.33 2.57
CA GLY A 21 8.40 -7.63 3.73
C GLY A 21 8.66 -6.15 3.50
N GLU A 22 8.56 -5.71 2.25
CA GLU A 22 8.79 -4.31 1.96
C GLU A 22 7.50 -3.55 2.18
N TRP A 23 7.62 -2.24 2.33
CA TRP A 23 6.44 -1.42 2.49
C TRP A 23 6.44 -0.35 1.41
N GLY A 24 5.30 0.22 1.17
CA GLY A 24 5.20 1.27 0.18
C GLY A 24 3.92 2.04 0.34
N THR A 25 3.71 2.99 -0.55
CA THR A 25 2.53 3.82 -0.54
C THR A 25 1.66 3.46 -1.73
N ILE A 26 0.39 3.23 -1.48
CA ILE A 26 -0.53 2.89 -2.56
C ILE A 26 -0.74 4.11 -3.41
N ALA A 27 -0.34 4.02 -4.67
CA ALA A 27 -0.39 5.15 -5.57
C ALA A 27 -1.65 5.21 -6.40
N ASP A 28 -2.19 4.06 -6.77
CA ASP A 28 -3.34 4.05 -7.64
C ASP A 28 -4.02 2.69 -7.59
N TYR A 29 -5.21 2.64 -8.15
CA TYR A 29 -5.99 1.42 -8.17
C TYR A 29 -6.85 1.50 -9.42
N ASP A 30 -6.75 0.53 -10.30
CA ASP A 30 -7.47 0.58 -11.56
C ASP A 30 -8.76 -0.23 -11.57
N GLY A 31 -9.17 -0.71 -10.43
CA GLY A 31 -10.38 -1.52 -10.35
C GLY A 31 -10.09 -2.99 -10.17
N GLU A 32 -8.85 -3.39 -10.39
CA GLU A 32 -8.47 -4.78 -10.22
C GLU A 32 -7.20 -4.91 -9.43
N VAL A 33 -6.20 -4.14 -9.73
CA VAL A 33 -4.92 -4.25 -9.04
C VAL A 33 -4.52 -2.91 -8.49
N TYR A 34 -3.59 -2.93 -7.56
CA TYR A 34 -3.10 -1.74 -6.92
C TYR A 34 -1.67 -1.46 -7.35
N TYR A 35 -1.35 -0.19 -7.49
CA TYR A 35 -0.02 0.24 -7.87
C TYR A 35 0.60 0.81 -6.62
N ILE A 36 1.68 0.23 -6.18
CA ILE A 36 2.30 0.62 -4.90
C ILE A 36 3.75 1.02 -5.12
N HIS A 37 4.08 2.23 -4.70
CA HIS A 37 5.46 2.71 -4.79
C HIS A 37 6.18 2.14 -3.58
N ILE A 38 7.11 1.25 -3.84
CA ILE A 38 7.81 0.57 -2.75
C ILE A 38 8.91 1.46 -2.20
N ALA A 39 8.88 1.63 -0.92
CA ALA A 39 9.89 2.40 -0.19
C ALA A 39 10.07 3.77 -0.84
N ASP A 40 11.27 4.09 -1.24
CA ASP A 40 11.54 5.38 -1.81
C ASP A 40 11.54 5.38 -3.31
N ASP A 41 11.21 4.29 -3.92
CA ASP A 41 11.29 4.19 -5.37
C ASP A 41 10.05 4.82 -5.97
N ARG A 42 10.18 6.04 -6.46
CA ARG A 42 9.07 6.69 -7.06
C ARG A 42 9.01 6.51 -8.55
N HIS A 43 9.98 5.81 -9.10
CA HIS A 43 10.04 5.63 -10.53
C HIS A 43 9.27 4.41 -10.98
N SER A 44 8.93 3.53 -10.09
CA SER A 44 8.19 2.37 -10.49
C SER A 44 7.07 2.15 -9.48
N ALA A 45 6.01 1.56 -9.94
CA ALA A 45 4.90 1.26 -9.08
C ALA A 45 4.43 -0.14 -9.46
N PRO A 46 5.09 -1.15 -8.93
CA PRO A 46 4.70 -2.52 -9.25
C PRO A 46 3.26 -2.76 -8.85
N ILE A 47 2.63 -3.69 -9.51
CA ILE A 47 1.23 -3.95 -9.25
C ILE A 47 1.08 -5.14 -8.32
N PHE A 48 0.03 -5.09 -7.52
CA PHE A 48 -0.23 -6.14 -6.56
C PHE A 48 -1.72 -6.40 -6.48
N ASP A 49 -2.08 -7.64 -6.22
CA ASP A 49 -3.48 -7.98 -5.97
C ASP A 49 -3.76 -7.61 -4.54
N ARG A 50 -5.01 -7.41 -4.22
CA ARG A 50 -5.39 -7.00 -2.87
C ARG A 50 -4.89 -7.96 -1.80
N ASN A 51 -4.78 -9.23 -2.09
CA ASN A 51 -4.36 -10.18 -1.09
C ASN A 51 -2.84 -10.33 -0.98
N GLN A 52 -2.09 -9.53 -1.71
CA GLN A 52 -0.64 -9.62 -1.64
C GLN A 52 -0.05 -8.63 -0.66
N PHE A 53 -0.84 -7.76 -0.08
CA PHE A 53 -0.34 -6.77 0.86
C PHE A 53 -1.36 -6.52 1.96
N ARG A 54 -0.92 -5.84 3.00
CA ARG A 54 -1.77 -5.51 4.09
C ARG A 54 -1.69 -4.03 4.30
N VAL A 55 -2.80 -3.36 4.38
CA VAL A 55 -2.80 -1.91 4.57
C VAL A 55 -2.59 -1.62 6.05
N ARG A 56 -1.61 -0.75 6.35
CA ARG A 56 -1.36 -0.40 7.70
C ARG A 56 -2.45 0.50 8.18
N ARG A 57 -3.08 0.17 9.29
CA ARG A 57 -4.14 0.96 9.81
C ARG A 57 -3.55 2.21 10.33
N ALA A 58 -3.98 3.29 9.88
CA ALA A 58 -3.49 4.56 10.31
C ALA A 58 -3.82 4.70 11.75
N ARG A 59 -2.89 5.05 12.63
CA ARG A 59 -3.14 5.20 13.95
C ARG A 59 -3.98 6.34 14.08
N LYS A 60 -5.00 6.21 14.69
CA LYS A 60 -5.87 7.26 14.88
C LYS A 60 -5.26 8.18 15.76
N GLU A 61 -4.89 9.15 15.38
CA GLU A 61 -4.31 10.10 16.16
C GLU A 61 -5.23 10.65 16.92
N ASN A 62 -5.44 10.65 17.74
CA ASN A 62 -6.45 11.11 18.46
C ASN A 62 -6.20 12.27 18.86
N PRO A 63 -6.52 12.90 18.63
CA PRO A 63 -6.23 14.04 19.00
C PRO A 63 -6.43 14.37 20.24
N ASN A 64 -6.66 14.10 20.20
CA ASN A 64 -6.77 14.31 20.89
C ASN A 64 -6.66 14.02 21.31
N GLY A 65 -6.73 13.87 21.33
CA GLY A 65 -6.50 13.62 21.64
C GLY A 65 -6.65 13.41 21.78
N LYS A 66 -6.83 13.58 21.89
CA LYS A 66 -6.76 13.48 21.91
C LYS A 66 -6.72 13.27 21.87
#